data_73f4d4bf040f83d16d3bb93366527ea4
#
_entry.id   73f4d4bf040f83d16d3bb93366527ea4
#
_cell.length_a   1.000
_cell.length_b   1.000
_cell.length_c   1.000
_cell.angle_alpha   90.00
_cell.angle_beta   90.00
_cell.angle_gamma   90.00
#
_symmetry.space_group_name_H-M   'P 1'
#
loop_
_entity.id
_entity.type
_entity.pdbx_description
1 polymer ?
#
loop_
_entity_poly.entity_id
_entity_poly.type
_entity_poly.pdbx_seq_one_letter_code
_entity_poly.pdbx_strand_id
1 'polypeptide(L)'
;GSRSAYRIERVIDASPDDPGALDRALAEMTDSDEYRRYSCELADHAEARALAAGELDLEPVAARLVFDAPDKTLGSVLAGHLMVDELAEILGKVECRLDLVSPYFVPGKRGMAEFLRLAARGVRLRVLTNSLAANDVTLVHAGYRKYRRQLLEGGIELYEMKPQASPPARR
;
A
#
# COMPACT_ATOMS: atom_id res chain seq x y z
N GLY A 1 20.17 -1.40 -20.35
CA GLY A 1 19.67 -1.59 -18.99
C GLY A 1 19.12 -0.31 -18.44
N SER A 2 18.07 -0.36 -17.62
CA SER A 2 17.50 0.80 -16.97
C SER A 2 18.54 1.46 -16.04
N ARG A 3 18.61 2.80 -16.03
CA ARG A 3 19.45 3.54 -15.09
C ARG A 3 19.00 3.35 -13.63
N SER A 4 17.80 2.90 -13.41
CA SER A 4 17.18 2.70 -12.09
C SER A 4 17.19 1.24 -11.65
N ALA A 5 17.69 0.32 -12.46
CA ALA A 5 17.79 -1.08 -12.12
C ALA A 5 19.26 -1.47 -11.95
N TYR A 6 19.59 -1.95 -10.79
CA TYR A 6 20.91 -2.49 -10.48
C TYR A 6 20.87 -4.01 -10.52
N ARG A 7 21.97 -4.63 -10.93
CA ARG A 7 22.13 -6.06 -10.75
C ARG A 7 22.19 -6.37 -9.26
N ILE A 8 21.51 -7.40 -8.83
CA ILE A 8 21.38 -7.75 -7.42
C ILE A 8 22.76 -8.00 -6.77
N GLU A 9 23.72 -8.48 -7.54
CA GLU A 9 25.10 -8.73 -7.10
C GLU A 9 25.85 -7.43 -6.72
N ARG A 10 25.33 -6.26 -7.08
CA ARG A 10 25.87 -4.95 -6.67
C ARG A 10 25.28 -4.44 -5.37
N VAL A 11 24.18 -5.03 -4.92
CA VAL A 11 23.42 -4.60 -3.72
C VAL A 11 23.64 -5.57 -2.58
N ILE A 12 23.86 -6.84 -2.91
CA ILE A 12 24.14 -7.90 -1.96
C ILE A 12 25.51 -8.45 -2.34
N ASP A 13 26.40 -8.67 -1.36
CA ASP A 13 27.61 -9.48 -1.53
C ASP A 13 27.19 -10.96 -1.73
N ALA A 14 26.40 -11.21 -2.78
CA ALA A 14 26.10 -12.56 -3.22
C ALA A 14 27.34 -13.04 -3.94
N SER A 15 28.05 -13.96 -3.33
CA SER A 15 29.17 -14.63 -4.00
C SER A 15 28.63 -15.26 -5.28
N PRO A 16 29.20 -14.91 -6.46
CA PRO A 16 28.83 -15.57 -7.72
C PRO A 16 29.10 -17.08 -7.70
N ASP A 17 29.81 -17.55 -6.68
CA ASP A 17 30.32 -18.91 -6.56
C ASP A 17 29.34 -19.88 -5.88
N ASP A 18 28.16 -19.42 -5.48
CA ASP A 18 27.13 -20.30 -4.89
C ASP A 18 25.77 -20.14 -5.59
N PRO A 19 25.59 -20.76 -6.78
CA PRO A 19 24.33 -20.70 -7.50
C PRO A 19 23.15 -21.37 -6.78
N GLY A 20 23.43 -22.19 -5.75
CA GLY A 20 22.40 -22.84 -4.93
C GLY A 20 21.99 -22.05 -3.69
N ALA A 21 22.60 -20.91 -3.40
CA ALA A 21 22.29 -20.14 -2.18
C ALA A 21 20.83 -19.64 -2.17
N LEU A 22 20.32 -19.17 -3.30
CA LEU A 22 18.93 -18.73 -3.41
C LEU A 22 17.94 -19.89 -3.24
N ASP A 23 18.22 -21.02 -3.88
CA ASP A 23 17.35 -22.20 -3.76
C ASP A 23 17.31 -22.74 -2.33
N ARG A 24 18.44 -22.72 -1.61
CA ARG A 24 18.48 -23.08 -0.19
C ARG A 24 17.69 -22.08 0.67
N ALA A 25 17.87 -20.79 0.47
CA ALA A 25 17.15 -19.77 1.21
C ALA A 25 15.64 -19.84 0.96
N LEU A 26 15.21 -20.12 -0.27
CA LEU A 26 13.81 -20.35 -0.62
C LEU A 26 13.27 -21.62 0.05
N ALA A 27 14.04 -22.71 0.06
CA ALA A 27 13.65 -23.94 0.71
C ALA A 27 13.51 -23.75 2.24
N GLU A 28 14.45 -23.07 2.89
CA GLU A 28 14.39 -22.73 4.31
C GLU A 28 13.16 -21.86 4.64
N MET A 29 12.88 -20.86 3.78
CA MET A 29 11.72 -20.01 3.93
C MET A 29 10.42 -20.80 3.81
N THR A 30 10.29 -21.68 2.81
CA THR A 30 9.09 -22.51 2.59
C THR A 30 8.88 -23.56 3.69
N ASP A 31 9.94 -23.99 4.35
CA ASP A 31 9.90 -24.90 5.50
C ASP A 31 9.61 -24.21 6.85
N SER A 32 9.60 -22.87 6.86
CA SER A 32 9.32 -22.12 8.07
C SER A 32 7.87 -22.27 8.56
N ASP A 33 7.68 -22.24 9.88
CA ASP A 33 6.33 -22.27 10.48
C ASP A 33 5.50 -21.03 10.11
N GLU A 34 6.17 -19.91 9.84
CA GLU A 34 5.53 -18.67 9.40
C GLU A 34 4.96 -18.82 7.99
N TYR A 35 5.74 -19.37 7.06
CA TYR A 35 5.27 -19.65 5.71
C TYR A 35 4.12 -20.65 5.69
N ARG A 36 4.21 -21.73 6.48
CA ARG A 36 3.14 -22.74 6.59
C ARG A 36 1.85 -22.13 7.10
N ARG A 37 1.93 -21.29 8.16
CA ARG A 37 0.75 -20.56 8.66
C ARG A 37 0.15 -19.66 7.63
N TYR A 38 0.97 -18.84 6.98
CA TYR A 38 0.52 -17.94 5.92
C TYR A 38 -0.14 -18.69 4.76
N SER A 39 0.48 -19.78 4.31
CA SER A 39 -0.05 -20.62 3.23
C SER A 39 -1.39 -21.29 3.61
N CYS A 40 -1.54 -21.74 4.85
CA CYS A 40 -2.81 -22.27 5.34
C CYS A 40 -3.88 -21.18 5.39
N GLU A 41 -3.57 -20.02 5.95
CA GLU A 41 -4.51 -18.88 6.00
C GLU A 41 -4.94 -18.47 4.59
N LEU A 42 -4.00 -18.41 3.64
CA LEU A 42 -4.29 -18.08 2.25
C LEU A 42 -5.19 -19.14 1.58
N ALA A 43 -4.90 -20.42 1.84
CA ALA A 43 -5.70 -21.53 1.32
C ALA A 43 -7.12 -21.59 1.90
N ASP A 44 -7.31 -21.09 3.11
CA ASP A 44 -8.63 -21.00 3.75
C ASP A 44 -9.48 -19.82 3.27
N HIS A 45 -8.85 -18.83 2.60
CA HIS A 45 -9.56 -17.70 2.01
C HIS A 45 -10.34 -18.12 0.76
N ALA A 46 -11.65 -17.90 0.75
CA ALA A 46 -12.53 -18.26 -0.36
C ALA A 46 -12.14 -17.52 -1.65
N GLU A 47 -11.82 -16.24 -1.54
CA GLU A 47 -11.40 -15.39 -2.65
C GLU A 47 -10.05 -15.82 -3.23
N ALA A 48 -9.11 -16.23 -2.40
CA ALA A 48 -7.82 -16.71 -2.86
C ALA A 48 -7.95 -18.04 -3.63
N ARG A 49 -8.82 -18.94 -3.16
CA ARG A 49 -9.14 -20.19 -3.87
C ARG A 49 -9.83 -19.92 -5.21
N ALA A 50 -10.83 -19.03 -5.22
CA ALA A 50 -11.52 -18.65 -6.44
C ALA A 50 -10.59 -18.01 -7.47
N LEU A 51 -9.64 -17.16 -7.01
CA LEU A 51 -8.62 -16.58 -7.86
C LEU A 51 -7.70 -17.66 -8.47
N ALA A 52 -7.22 -18.59 -7.65
CA ALA A 52 -6.35 -19.67 -8.09
C ALA A 52 -7.06 -20.63 -9.08
N ALA A 53 -8.36 -20.82 -8.91
CA ALA A 53 -9.20 -21.63 -9.80
C ALA A 53 -9.64 -20.88 -11.07
N GLY A 54 -9.43 -19.56 -11.16
CA GLY A 54 -9.98 -18.72 -12.23
C GLY A 54 -11.49 -18.52 -12.16
N GLU A 55 -12.08 -18.71 -10.99
CA GLU A 55 -13.52 -18.68 -10.73
C GLU A 55 -13.98 -17.38 -10.03
N LEU A 56 -13.11 -16.37 -9.96
CA LEU A 56 -13.50 -15.07 -9.42
C LEU A 56 -14.54 -14.41 -10.31
N ASP A 57 -15.68 -14.08 -9.71
CA ASP A 57 -16.70 -13.23 -10.34
C ASP A 57 -16.18 -11.78 -10.34
N LEU A 58 -15.51 -11.39 -11.42
CA LEU A 58 -14.90 -10.07 -11.57
C LEU A 58 -15.87 -9.13 -12.28
N GLU A 59 -16.23 -8.05 -11.61
CA GLU A 59 -16.97 -6.95 -12.22
C GLU A 59 -16.00 -6.06 -13.06
N PRO A 60 -16.21 -5.90 -14.36
CA PRO A 60 -15.41 -5.00 -15.19
C PRO A 60 -15.62 -3.55 -14.79
N VAL A 61 -14.56 -2.89 -14.37
CA VAL A 61 -14.59 -1.47 -13.99
C VAL A 61 -13.53 -0.68 -14.73
N ALA A 62 -13.76 0.62 -14.94
CA ALA A 62 -12.74 1.51 -15.45
C ALA A 62 -11.65 1.70 -14.38
N ALA A 63 -10.41 1.37 -14.74
CA ALA A 63 -9.27 1.50 -13.85
C ALA A 63 -8.17 2.35 -14.49
N ARG A 64 -7.44 3.09 -13.65
CA ARG A 64 -6.26 3.85 -14.07
C ARG A 64 -5.11 3.56 -13.12
N LEU A 65 -3.98 3.13 -13.66
CA LEU A 65 -2.74 2.97 -12.92
C LEU A 65 -1.97 4.29 -12.94
N VAL A 66 -1.58 4.78 -11.75
CA VAL A 66 -0.79 5.99 -11.57
C VAL A 66 0.47 5.65 -10.79
N PHE A 67 1.62 6.01 -11.30
CA PHE A 67 2.92 5.70 -10.69
C PHE A 67 3.98 6.75 -11.07
N ASP A 68 4.99 6.89 -10.24
CA ASP A 68 6.17 7.70 -10.57
C ASP A 68 7.14 6.91 -11.44
N ALA A 69 7.79 7.59 -12.40
CA ALA A 69 8.84 6.96 -13.19
C ALA A 69 10.03 6.53 -12.30
N PRO A 70 10.66 5.37 -12.57
CA PRO A 70 11.78 4.86 -11.77
C PRO A 70 12.98 5.78 -11.69
N ASP A 71 13.17 6.67 -12.66
CA ASP A 71 14.26 7.65 -12.74
C ASP A 71 13.99 8.94 -11.95
N LYS A 72 12.85 9.03 -11.28
CA LYS A 72 12.52 10.12 -10.34
C LYS A 72 13.64 10.38 -9.33
N THR A 73 14.30 9.35 -8.84
CA THR A 73 15.38 9.43 -7.87
C THR A 73 16.69 9.97 -8.47
N LEU A 74 16.80 10.02 -9.79
CA LEU A 74 17.99 10.49 -10.51
C LEU A 74 17.97 12.00 -10.81
N GLY A 75 16.94 12.71 -10.32
CA GLY A 75 16.83 14.16 -10.46
C GLY A 75 16.48 14.65 -11.88
N SER A 76 16.13 13.74 -12.79
CA SER A 76 15.80 14.06 -14.19
C SER A 76 14.31 14.23 -14.48
N VAL A 77 13.47 14.29 -13.43
CA VAL A 77 12.02 14.42 -13.61
C VAL A 77 11.67 15.86 -13.91
N LEU A 78 11.14 16.08 -15.09
CA LEU A 78 10.48 17.34 -15.45
C LEU A 78 9.33 17.58 -14.49
N ALA A 79 9.28 18.77 -13.88
CA ALA A 79 8.18 19.18 -13.01
C ALA A 79 6.86 19.05 -13.79
N GLY A 80 5.88 18.34 -13.21
CA GLY A 80 4.56 18.14 -13.82
C GLY A 80 4.22 16.69 -14.22
N HIS A 81 5.12 15.73 -14.00
CA HIS A 81 4.86 14.30 -14.26
C HIS A 81 5.00 13.42 -13.01
N LEU A 82 4.73 13.98 -11.84
CA LEU A 82 4.74 13.22 -10.60
C LEU A 82 3.37 12.60 -10.34
N MET A 83 3.37 11.40 -9.77
CA MET A 83 2.15 10.70 -9.33
C MET A 83 1.23 11.63 -8.52
N VAL A 84 1.79 12.51 -7.69
CA VAL A 84 1.03 13.44 -6.87
C VAL A 84 0.23 14.45 -7.70
N ASP A 85 0.73 14.86 -8.85
CA ASP A 85 0.05 15.82 -9.71
C ASP A 85 -1.09 15.13 -10.47
N GLU A 86 -0.88 13.91 -10.98
CA GLU A 86 -1.95 13.09 -11.56
C GLU A 86 -3.04 12.75 -10.54
N LEU A 87 -2.67 12.39 -9.31
CA LEU A 87 -3.64 12.17 -8.24
C LEU A 87 -4.45 13.43 -7.93
N ALA A 88 -3.83 14.61 -7.93
CA ALA A 88 -4.54 15.88 -7.72
C ALA A 88 -5.58 16.15 -8.83
N GLU A 89 -5.25 15.82 -10.09
CA GLU A 89 -6.22 15.91 -11.19
C GLU A 89 -7.39 14.95 -11.04
N ILE A 90 -7.11 13.70 -10.65
CA ILE A 90 -8.15 12.69 -10.41
C ILE A 90 -9.05 13.13 -9.26
N LEU A 91 -8.46 13.55 -8.14
CA LEU A 91 -9.18 14.02 -6.97
C LEU A 91 -10.04 15.26 -7.30
N GLY A 92 -9.53 16.17 -8.14
CA GLY A 92 -10.27 17.35 -8.59
C GLY A 92 -11.60 17.03 -9.30
N LYS A 93 -11.71 15.85 -9.91
CA LYS A 93 -12.89 15.37 -10.66
C LYS A 93 -13.89 14.58 -9.81
N VAL A 94 -13.57 14.31 -8.55
CA VAL A 94 -14.48 13.57 -7.66
C VAL A 94 -15.67 14.44 -7.28
N GLU A 95 -16.89 13.94 -7.51
CA GLU A 95 -18.13 14.68 -7.31
C GLU A 95 -18.95 14.20 -6.10
N CYS A 96 -19.00 12.89 -5.86
CA CYS A 96 -19.90 12.32 -4.87
C CYS A 96 -19.18 11.64 -3.71
N ARG A 97 -18.22 10.76 -4.01
CA ARG A 97 -17.58 9.90 -3.02
C ARG A 97 -16.14 9.58 -3.38
N LEU A 98 -15.28 9.55 -2.37
CA LEU A 98 -13.91 9.08 -2.44
C LEU A 98 -13.67 8.08 -1.31
N ASP A 99 -13.35 6.84 -1.66
CA ASP A 99 -12.84 5.83 -0.75
C ASP A 99 -11.34 5.66 -1.00
N LEU A 100 -10.53 5.92 0.02
CA LEU A 100 -9.08 5.84 -0.04
C LEU A 100 -8.59 4.75 0.92
N VAL A 101 -7.84 3.80 0.37
CA VAL A 101 -7.20 2.73 1.15
C VAL A 101 -5.69 2.87 1.00
N SER A 102 -5.00 3.10 2.11
CA SER A 102 -3.55 3.24 2.11
C SER A 102 -2.98 2.83 3.46
N PRO A 103 -2.07 1.84 3.51
CA PRO A 103 -1.42 1.45 4.76
C PRO A 103 -0.54 2.57 5.34
N TYR A 104 -0.03 3.46 4.48
CA TYR A 104 0.88 4.56 4.83
C TYR A 104 0.28 5.92 4.47
N PHE A 105 -0.83 6.25 5.13
CA PHE A 105 -1.56 7.48 4.84
C PHE A 105 -0.92 8.70 5.54
N VAL A 106 -0.21 9.52 4.78
CA VAL A 106 0.33 10.81 5.24
C VAL A 106 -0.04 11.89 4.21
N PRO A 107 -1.16 12.60 4.40
CA PRO A 107 -1.69 13.52 3.38
C PRO A 107 -0.77 14.72 3.11
N GLY A 108 0.03 15.12 4.08
CA GLY A 108 0.79 16.37 3.99
C GLY A 108 -0.10 17.60 3.94
N LYS A 109 0.48 18.78 3.80
CA LYS A 109 -0.28 20.03 3.77
C LYS A 109 -1.15 20.15 2.50
N ARG A 110 -0.61 19.74 1.34
CA ARG A 110 -1.35 19.79 0.04
C ARG A 110 -2.53 18.83 0.04
N GLY A 111 -2.31 17.56 0.41
CA GLY A 111 -3.38 16.57 0.46
C GLY A 111 -4.45 16.95 1.48
N MET A 112 -4.05 17.50 2.63
CA MET A 112 -4.97 17.98 3.64
C MET A 112 -5.90 19.09 3.09
N ALA A 113 -5.33 20.09 2.41
CA ALA A 113 -6.10 21.16 1.80
C ALA A 113 -7.08 20.62 0.75
N GLU A 114 -6.65 19.65 -0.06
CA GLU A 114 -7.48 19.03 -1.09
C GLU A 114 -8.64 18.23 -0.50
N PHE A 115 -8.39 17.43 0.54
CA PHE A 115 -9.45 16.67 1.22
C PHE A 115 -10.49 17.58 1.85
N LEU A 116 -10.06 18.66 2.52
CA LEU A 116 -10.99 19.65 3.08
C LEU A 116 -11.79 20.37 2.00
N ARG A 117 -11.17 20.68 0.86
CA ARG A 117 -11.85 21.28 -0.30
C ARG A 117 -12.92 20.34 -0.86
N LEU A 118 -12.62 19.05 -0.99
CA LEU A 118 -13.60 18.05 -1.44
C LEU A 118 -14.75 17.90 -0.44
N ALA A 119 -14.45 17.82 0.85
CA ALA A 119 -15.46 17.75 1.90
C ALA A 119 -16.39 18.98 1.90
N ALA A 120 -15.82 20.18 1.71
CA ALA A 120 -16.59 21.42 1.59
C ALA A 120 -17.51 21.47 0.34
N ARG A 121 -17.19 20.69 -0.70
CA ARG A 121 -18.06 20.47 -1.87
C ARG A 121 -19.16 19.44 -1.65
N GLY A 122 -19.20 18.81 -0.48
CA GLY A 122 -20.18 17.77 -0.17
C GLY A 122 -19.76 16.37 -0.62
N VAL A 123 -18.50 16.17 -1.03
CA VAL A 123 -17.96 14.86 -1.35
C VAL A 123 -17.80 14.04 -0.08
N ARG A 124 -18.36 12.84 -0.04
CA ARG A 124 -18.18 11.90 1.06
C ARG A 124 -16.79 11.27 0.97
N LEU A 125 -15.96 11.51 1.97
CA LEU A 125 -14.59 10.97 2.03
C LEU A 125 -14.47 9.93 3.13
N ARG A 126 -13.95 8.76 2.77
CA ARG A 126 -13.61 7.69 3.71
C ARG A 126 -12.16 7.27 3.50
N VAL A 127 -11.42 7.13 4.56
CA VAL A 127 -10.02 6.70 4.53
C VAL A 127 -9.85 5.49 5.42
N LEU A 128 -9.28 4.41 4.88
CA LEU A 128 -8.82 3.26 5.63
C LEU A 128 -7.30 3.25 5.63
N THR A 129 -6.70 3.25 6.81
CA THR A 129 -5.25 3.19 6.99
C THR A 129 -4.87 2.23 8.13
N ASN A 130 -3.59 1.96 8.31
CA ASN A 130 -3.13 1.14 9.43
C ASN A 130 -3.22 1.91 10.75
N SER A 131 -3.66 1.23 11.82
CA SER A 131 -3.50 1.71 13.19
C SER A 131 -2.01 1.72 13.59
N LEU A 132 -1.69 2.34 14.71
CA LEU A 132 -0.33 2.30 15.27
C LEU A 132 0.17 0.86 15.49
N ALA A 133 -0.71 -0.02 15.96
CA ALA A 133 -0.37 -1.41 16.27
C ALA A 133 -0.25 -2.30 15.01
N ALA A 134 -0.88 -1.90 13.91
CA ALA A 134 -0.82 -2.61 12.62
C ALA A 134 0.23 -2.02 11.66
N ASN A 135 0.97 -1.00 12.09
CA ASN A 135 1.94 -0.30 11.25
C ASN A 135 3.36 -0.76 11.58
N ASP A 136 4.08 -1.24 10.58
CA ASP A 136 5.49 -1.63 10.65
C ASP A 136 6.45 -0.43 10.70
N VAL A 137 6.00 0.76 10.24
CA VAL A 137 6.79 1.99 10.21
C VAL A 137 6.18 3.06 11.11
N THR A 138 6.62 3.13 12.36
CA THR A 138 6.12 4.07 13.38
C THR A 138 6.17 5.53 12.95
N LEU A 139 7.17 5.93 12.16
CA LEU A 139 7.30 7.30 11.66
C LEU A 139 6.16 7.70 10.73
N VAL A 140 5.63 6.76 9.94
CA VAL A 140 4.48 7.00 9.05
C VAL A 140 3.24 7.29 9.88
N HIS A 141 2.99 6.49 10.92
CA HIS A 141 1.87 6.75 11.83
C HIS A 141 1.99 8.10 12.54
N ALA A 142 3.19 8.49 12.96
CA ALA A 142 3.43 9.82 13.54
C ALA A 142 3.13 10.95 12.53
N GLY A 143 3.42 10.74 11.26
CA GLY A 143 3.08 11.65 10.16
C GLY A 143 1.57 11.80 9.96
N TYR A 144 0.82 10.70 9.99
CA TYR A 144 -0.64 10.67 9.91
C TYR A 144 -1.31 11.33 11.12
N ARG A 145 -0.85 11.01 12.33
CA ARG A 145 -1.42 11.47 13.60
C ARG A 145 -1.57 13.00 13.67
N LYS A 146 -0.67 13.74 13.04
CA LYS A 146 -0.71 15.22 12.99
C LYS A 146 -2.00 15.74 12.34
N TYR A 147 -2.52 15.03 11.36
CA TYR A 147 -3.65 15.45 10.54
C TYR A 147 -4.98 14.84 10.97
N ARG A 148 -4.95 13.78 11.79
CA ARG A 148 -6.11 12.99 12.17
C ARG A 148 -7.25 13.84 12.73
N ARG A 149 -6.94 14.74 13.69
CA ARG A 149 -7.94 15.63 14.28
C ARG A 149 -8.58 16.53 13.24
N GLN A 150 -7.77 17.16 12.40
CA GLN A 150 -8.23 18.09 11.38
C GLN A 150 -9.06 17.41 10.28
N LEU A 151 -8.71 16.17 9.93
CA LEU A 151 -9.51 15.35 9.01
C LEU A 151 -10.91 15.07 9.58
N LEU A 152 -10.98 14.64 10.84
CA LEU A 152 -12.26 14.37 11.52
C LEU A 152 -13.12 15.63 11.67
N GLU A 153 -12.52 16.74 12.09
CA GLU A 153 -13.20 18.04 12.18
C GLU A 153 -13.70 18.52 10.80
N GLY A 154 -13.00 18.14 9.71
CA GLY A 154 -13.42 18.38 8.33
C GLY A 154 -14.49 17.43 7.81
N GLY A 155 -15.03 16.54 8.63
CA GLY A 155 -16.10 15.61 8.26
C GLY A 155 -15.62 14.38 7.46
N ILE A 156 -14.33 14.08 7.47
CA ILE A 156 -13.76 12.92 6.79
C ILE A 156 -13.85 11.70 7.71
N GLU A 157 -14.43 10.61 7.20
CA GLU A 157 -14.55 9.35 7.91
C GLU A 157 -13.20 8.60 7.92
N LEU A 158 -12.63 8.36 9.10
CA LEU A 158 -11.36 7.64 9.26
C LEU A 158 -11.58 6.27 9.87
N TYR A 159 -10.98 5.27 9.25
CA TYR A 159 -10.96 3.88 9.71
C TYR A 159 -9.50 3.44 9.89
N GLU A 160 -9.22 2.80 11.01
CA GLU A 160 -7.89 2.26 11.30
C GLU A 160 -7.96 0.73 11.40
N MET A 161 -7.13 0.05 10.59
CA MET A 161 -7.00 -1.40 10.64
C MET A 161 -6.50 -1.82 12.02
N LYS A 162 -7.21 -2.74 12.65
CA LYS A 162 -6.71 -3.41 13.85
C LYS A 162 -5.70 -4.48 13.45
N PRO A 163 -4.63 -4.71 14.25
CA PRO A 163 -3.82 -5.90 14.06
C PRO A 163 -4.73 -7.12 14.22
N GLN A 164 -4.53 -8.13 13.39
CA GLN A 164 -5.21 -9.41 13.62
C GLN A 164 -4.80 -9.91 15.01
N ALA A 165 -5.77 -10.16 15.86
CA ALA A 165 -5.52 -10.90 17.08
C ALA A 165 -5.02 -12.27 16.62
N SER A 166 -3.80 -12.65 17.00
CA SER A 166 -3.34 -14.02 16.79
C SER A 166 -4.42 -14.94 17.34
N PRO A 167 -4.87 -15.96 16.59
CA PRO A 167 -5.86 -16.88 17.12
C PRO A 167 -5.31 -17.46 18.43
N PRO A 168 -6.15 -17.62 19.47
CA PRO A 168 -5.69 -18.15 20.73
C PRO A 168 -4.99 -19.50 20.47
N ALA A 169 -3.77 -19.64 20.98
CA ALA A 169 -3.03 -20.89 20.88
C ALA A 169 -3.97 -22.03 21.34
N ARG A 170 -4.32 -22.93 20.44
CA ARG A 170 -5.09 -24.12 20.80
C ARG A 170 -4.24 -24.90 21.78
N ARG A 171 -4.69 -24.99 23.05
CA ARG A 171 -4.13 -25.86 24.06
C ARG A 171 -4.49 -27.30 23.74
#